data_e9385b5a2d242008616b10a6f4940393
#
_entry.id   e9385b5a2d242008616b10a6f4940393
#
_cell.length_a   1.000
_cell.length_b   1.000
_cell.length_c   1.000
_cell.angle_alpha   90.00
_cell.angle_beta   90.00
_cell.angle_gamma   90.00
#
_symmetry.space_group_name_H-M   'P 1'
#
loop_
_entity.id
_entity.type
_entity.pdbx_description
1 polymer ?
#
loop_
_entity_poly.entity_id
_entity_poly.type
_entity_poly.pdbx_seq_one_letter_code
_entity_poly.pdbx_strand_id
1 'polypeptide(L)'
;MSTEAGTGVKRREFLKILGATGATTAVVGCSSEKVGKLIPYVASPDNTVPGVSQYYATTCRECAAACGVLAEVRDGRPIKLEGNPEHPMNRGAICATGLSAVQGLYNPDRYRSPMVREGNALKPTTWDKAFELLAQKIGEVKSKGQAGNVVFVNQHESGTFPGFLDQWLSANGMPNHLSVDSTAPVATIAANQKAYGAAWPQLDFGAAKLVVSFGADFLDGWGHSVPQQLDWADARAKLTDAPRLVYVGARRSLTGLNADQWIPAKPGSEMAFCAALTGAGTAAAASEASGVPVATIEALAKAIADAGNGVMAICGVTGADAVECGT
;
A
#
# COMPACT_ATOMS: atom_id res chain seq x y z
N MET A 1 -68.55 11.80 26.85
CA MET A 1 -68.30 10.99 25.67
C MET A 1 -67.84 11.95 24.58
N SER A 2 -66.58 12.17 24.42
CA SER A 2 -65.94 13.04 23.41
C SER A 2 -65.39 12.16 22.29
N THR A 3 -66.01 12.28 21.14
CA THR A 3 -65.59 11.59 19.90
C THR A 3 -64.39 12.26 19.33
N GLU A 4 -63.27 11.57 19.34
CA GLU A 4 -62.03 11.96 18.59
C GLU A 4 -62.32 11.91 17.09
N ALA A 5 -62.15 13.08 16.42
CA ALA A 5 -62.23 13.19 14.98
C ALA A 5 -60.94 12.68 14.37
N GLY A 6 -60.98 11.56 13.66
CA GLY A 6 -59.87 11.00 12.92
C GLY A 6 -59.31 11.96 11.87
N THR A 7 -58.02 12.27 11.94
CA THR A 7 -57.25 13.06 10.98
C THR A 7 -56.94 12.25 9.71
N GLY A 8 -57.99 11.87 8.98
CA GLY A 8 -57.84 11.23 7.66
C GLY A 8 -57.56 12.29 6.60
N VAL A 9 -56.45 12.17 5.86
CA VAL A 9 -56.13 12.99 4.68
C VAL A 9 -57.27 12.85 3.67
N LYS A 10 -57.90 13.99 3.27
CA LYS A 10 -58.97 13.97 2.28
C LYS A 10 -58.46 13.51 0.93
N ARG A 11 -59.22 12.71 0.17
CA ARG A 11 -58.85 12.17 -1.14
C ARG A 11 -58.23 13.23 -2.09
N ARG A 12 -58.78 14.45 -2.05
CA ARG A 12 -58.29 15.55 -2.86
C ARG A 12 -56.88 16.05 -2.44
N GLU A 13 -56.58 16.03 -1.15
CA GLU A 13 -55.26 16.40 -0.61
C GLU A 13 -54.24 15.30 -0.88
N PHE A 14 -54.64 14.03 -0.77
CA PHE A 14 -53.82 12.90 -1.14
C PHE A 14 -53.41 12.96 -2.62
N LEU A 15 -54.32 13.26 -3.54
CA LEU A 15 -54.03 13.41 -4.96
C LEU A 15 -53.13 14.62 -5.25
N LYS A 16 -53.28 15.73 -4.50
CA LYS A 16 -52.35 16.87 -4.62
C LYS A 16 -50.94 16.53 -4.17
N ILE A 17 -50.80 15.79 -3.07
CA ILE A 17 -49.49 15.34 -2.57
C ILE A 17 -48.88 14.37 -3.57
N LEU A 18 -49.65 13.42 -4.10
CA LEU A 18 -49.19 12.46 -5.09
C LEU A 18 -48.75 13.16 -6.40
N GLY A 19 -49.52 14.15 -6.86
CA GLY A 19 -49.19 14.95 -8.03
C GLY A 19 -47.93 15.81 -7.84
N ALA A 20 -47.79 16.42 -6.65
CA ALA A 20 -46.60 17.20 -6.31
C ALA A 20 -45.32 16.31 -6.18
N THR A 21 -45.48 15.16 -5.56
CA THR A 21 -44.36 14.18 -5.41
C THR A 21 -43.99 13.58 -6.76
N GLY A 22 -44.97 13.27 -7.62
CA GLY A 22 -44.71 12.79 -8.99
C GLY A 22 -44.01 13.83 -9.88
N ALA A 23 -44.39 15.11 -9.76
CA ALA A 23 -43.74 16.18 -10.50
C ALA A 23 -42.30 16.45 -10.02
N THR A 24 -42.03 16.36 -8.71
CA THR A 24 -40.66 16.53 -8.18
C THR A 24 -39.73 15.35 -8.54
N THR A 25 -40.24 14.13 -8.55
CA THR A 25 -39.45 12.96 -9.02
C THR A 25 -39.19 13.01 -10.52
N ALA A 26 -40.08 13.52 -11.35
CA ALA A 26 -39.87 13.69 -12.77
C ALA A 26 -38.79 14.75 -13.07
N VAL A 27 -38.74 15.86 -12.31
CA VAL A 27 -37.72 16.92 -12.49
C VAL A 27 -36.34 16.51 -12.00
N VAL A 28 -36.25 15.71 -10.91
CA VAL A 28 -34.96 15.23 -10.38
C VAL A 28 -34.42 14.03 -11.18
N GLY A 29 -35.31 13.29 -11.90
CA GLY A 29 -34.95 12.14 -12.72
C GLY A 29 -34.30 12.47 -14.06
N CYS A 30 -34.46 13.70 -14.56
CA CYS A 30 -34.04 14.10 -15.89
C CYS A 30 -32.70 14.88 -15.94
N SER A 31 -31.67 14.44 -15.19
CA SER A 31 -30.33 14.87 -15.59
C SER A 31 -29.89 14.03 -16.79
N SER A 32 -29.66 14.66 -17.93
CA SER A 32 -29.25 14.01 -19.19
C SER A 32 -28.03 13.09 -19.01
N GLU A 33 -27.16 13.37 -18.06
CA GLU A 33 -26.00 12.59 -17.72
C GLU A 33 -26.33 11.23 -17.08
N LYS A 34 -27.41 11.14 -16.30
CA LYS A 34 -27.86 9.88 -15.69
C LYS A 34 -28.63 9.00 -16.68
N VAL A 35 -29.43 9.61 -17.55
CA VAL A 35 -30.18 8.90 -18.58
C VAL A 35 -29.26 8.36 -19.67
N GLY A 36 -28.22 9.11 -20.08
CA GLY A 36 -27.21 8.65 -21.02
C GLY A 36 -26.45 7.41 -20.57
N LYS A 37 -26.35 7.18 -19.24
CA LYS A 37 -25.71 5.97 -18.68
C LYS A 37 -26.61 4.73 -18.64
N LEU A 38 -27.92 4.91 -18.82
CA LEU A 38 -28.90 3.81 -18.83
C LEU A 38 -29.20 3.35 -20.28
N ILE A 39 -28.85 4.15 -21.28
CA ILE A 39 -29.06 3.80 -22.70
C ILE A 39 -27.83 3.03 -23.16
N PRO A 40 -28.00 1.80 -23.72
CA PRO A 40 -26.90 1.06 -24.33
C PRO A 40 -26.23 1.91 -25.42
N TYR A 41 -24.95 1.70 -25.66
CA TYR A 41 -24.26 2.36 -26.77
C TYR A 41 -24.98 2.05 -28.10
N VAL A 42 -25.27 3.08 -28.87
CA VAL A 42 -25.83 2.92 -30.25
C VAL A 42 -24.80 2.25 -31.16
N ALA A 43 -23.52 2.53 -30.92
CA ALA A 43 -22.41 1.76 -31.51
C ALA A 43 -21.57 1.24 -30.32
N SER A 44 -21.56 -0.07 -30.11
CA SER A 44 -20.70 -0.68 -29.08
C SER A 44 -19.23 -0.42 -29.42
N PRO A 45 -18.39 -0.07 -28.44
CA PRO A 45 -16.94 -0.11 -28.62
C PRO A 45 -16.51 -1.52 -29.08
N ASP A 46 -15.45 -1.59 -29.87
CA ASP A 46 -14.91 -2.88 -30.31
C ASP A 46 -14.66 -3.82 -29.12
N ASN A 47 -15.05 -5.09 -29.30
CA ASN A 47 -14.94 -6.13 -28.28
C ASN A 47 -15.73 -5.91 -26.98
N THR A 48 -16.74 -5.04 -26.98
CA THR A 48 -17.59 -4.82 -25.78
C THR A 48 -19.00 -5.39 -26.04
N VAL A 49 -19.39 -6.34 -25.17
CA VAL A 49 -20.77 -6.84 -25.12
C VAL A 49 -21.43 -6.25 -23.86
N PRO A 50 -22.58 -5.57 -23.97
CA PRO A 50 -23.24 -4.97 -22.80
C PRO A 50 -23.49 -5.99 -21.70
N GLY A 51 -23.10 -5.64 -20.47
CA GLY A 51 -23.27 -6.47 -19.29
C GLY A 51 -22.28 -7.62 -19.13
N VAL A 52 -21.41 -7.86 -20.12
CA VAL A 52 -20.36 -8.88 -20.05
C VAL A 52 -19.06 -8.25 -19.58
N SER A 53 -18.44 -8.85 -18.58
CA SER A 53 -17.17 -8.37 -18.05
C SER A 53 -16.00 -8.76 -18.97
N GLN A 54 -15.07 -7.82 -19.12
CA GLN A 54 -13.77 -8.02 -19.77
C GLN A 54 -12.68 -7.86 -18.71
N TYR A 55 -11.57 -8.58 -18.87
CA TYR A 55 -10.45 -8.57 -17.92
C TYR A 55 -9.20 -8.02 -18.58
N TYR A 56 -8.58 -7.06 -17.93
CA TYR A 56 -7.34 -6.44 -18.39
C TYR A 56 -6.24 -6.68 -17.37
N ALA A 57 -5.15 -7.30 -17.79
CA ALA A 57 -3.97 -7.45 -16.97
C ALA A 57 -3.27 -6.09 -16.81
N THR A 58 -2.98 -5.74 -15.56
CA THR A 58 -2.30 -4.50 -15.21
C THR A 58 -1.50 -4.67 -13.93
N THR A 59 -0.90 -3.60 -13.43
CA THR A 59 -0.08 -3.59 -12.22
C THR A 59 -0.71 -2.70 -11.16
N CYS A 60 -0.82 -3.21 -9.94
CA CYS A 60 -1.19 -2.41 -8.77
C CYS A 60 -0.09 -1.40 -8.45
N ARG A 61 -0.47 -0.14 -8.18
CA ARG A 61 0.45 0.98 -7.90
C ARG A 61 0.30 1.51 -6.48
N GLU A 62 -0.39 0.80 -5.60
CA GLU A 62 -0.63 1.25 -4.22
C GLU A 62 0.61 1.15 -3.31
N CYS A 63 1.58 0.31 -3.67
CA CYS A 63 2.87 0.19 -2.99
C CYS A 63 3.96 -0.33 -3.94
N ALA A 64 5.19 -0.38 -3.45
CA ALA A 64 6.36 -0.82 -4.22
C ALA A 64 6.35 -2.31 -4.62
N ALA A 65 5.46 -3.14 -4.05
CA ALA A 65 5.34 -4.56 -4.40
C ALA A 65 4.88 -4.77 -5.85
N ALA A 66 4.19 -3.80 -6.46
CA ALA A 66 3.78 -3.80 -7.86
C ALA A 66 3.11 -5.11 -8.30
N CYS A 67 2.19 -5.64 -7.49
CA CYS A 67 1.47 -6.89 -7.76
C CYS A 67 0.76 -6.85 -9.11
N GLY A 68 0.82 -7.95 -9.87
CA GLY A 68 0.04 -8.12 -11.08
C GLY A 68 -1.44 -8.32 -10.74
N VAL A 69 -2.31 -7.58 -11.41
CA VAL A 69 -3.75 -7.62 -11.17
C VAL A 69 -4.53 -7.74 -12.48
N LEU A 70 -5.72 -8.29 -12.38
CA LEU A 70 -6.73 -8.31 -13.43
C LEU A 70 -7.81 -7.29 -13.07
N ALA A 71 -7.98 -6.29 -13.91
CA ALA A 71 -9.05 -5.32 -13.80
C ALA A 71 -10.30 -5.86 -14.52
N GLU A 72 -11.34 -6.15 -13.78
CA GLU A 72 -12.66 -6.45 -14.34
C GLU A 72 -13.32 -5.15 -14.77
N VAL A 73 -13.63 -5.07 -16.07
CA VAL A 73 -14.25 -3.91 -16.71
C VAL A 73 -15.58 -4.32 -17.27
N ARG A 74 -16.63 -3.59 -16.94
CA ARG A 74 -17.95 -3.77 -17.50
C ARG A 74 -18.45 -2.45 -18.08
N ASP A 75 -18.90 -2.51 -19.32
CA ASP A 75 -19.38 -1.33 -20.04
C ASP A 75 -18.42 -0.13 -19.97
N GLY A 76 -17.11 -0.41 -20.15
CA GLY A 76 -16.04 0.59 -20.09
C GLY A 76 -15.69 1.08 -18.68
N ARG A 77 -16.21 0.46 -17.62
CA ARG A 77 -15.97 0.85 -16.22
C ARG A 77 -15.25 -0.24 -15.45
N PRO A 78 -14.06 0.00 -14.90
CA PRO A 78 -13.45 -0.90 -13.93
C PRO A 78 -14.34 -1.03 -12.69
N ILE A 79 -14.72 -2.25 -12.35
CA ILE A 79 -15.63 -2.54 -11.23
C ILE A 79 -14.94 -3.32 -10.13
N LYS A 80 -13.87 -4.06 -10.45
CA LYS A 80 -13.14 -4.87 -9.48
C LYS A 80 -11.69 -5.03 -9.91
N LEU A 81 -10.80 -5.20 -8.94
CA LEU A 81 -9.43 -5.68 -9.14
C LEU A 81 -9.27 -7.03 -8.45
N GLU A 82 -8.62 -7.97 -9.12
CA GLU A 82 -8.25 -9.27 -8.58
C GLU A 82 -6.76 -9.52 -8.82
N GLY A 83 -6.14 -10.38 -8.02
CA GLY A 83 -4.77 -10.79 -8.29
C GLY A 83 -4.68 -11.59 -9.58
N ASN A 84 -3.65 -11.35 -10.39
CA ASN A 84 -3.39 -12.12 -11.59
C ASN A 84 -2.74 -13.47 -11.24
N PRO A 85 -3.39 -14.63 -11.50
CA PRO A 85 -2.85 -15.95 -11.18
C PRO A 85 -1.53 -16.25 -11.92
N GLU A 86 -1.33 -15.67 -13.10
CA GLU A 86 -0.14 -15.89 -13.92
C GLU A 86 1.05 -15.01 -13.50
N HIS A 87 0.83 -14.06 -12.59
CA HIS A 87 1.90 -13.17 -12.14
C HIS A 87 2.80 -13.88 -11.11
N PRO A 88 4.13 -13.96 -11.33
CA PRO A 88 5.02 -14.82 -10.55
C PRO A 88 5.14 -14.41 -9.08
N MET A 89 5.00 -13.12 -8.76
CA MET A 89 5.17 -12.63 -7.39
C MET A 89 3.94 -12.85 -6.53
N ASN A 90 2.78 -12.47 -6.98
CA ASN A 90 1.55 -12.52 -6.17
C ASN A 90 0.60 -13.67 -6.49
N ARG A 91 0.87 -14.47 -7.54
CA ARG A 91 0.23 -15.78 -7.83
C ARG A 91 -1.30 -15.80 -7.63
N GLY A 92 -1.98 -14.72 -8.04
CA GLY A 92 -3.43 -14.56 -7.89
C GLY A 92 -3.87 -13.93 -6.57
N ALA A 93 -2.99 -13.70 -5.60
CA ALA A 93 -3.33 -13.01 -4.37
C ALA A 93 -3.29 -11.48 -4.55
N ILE A 94 -4.08 -10.78 -3.73
CA ILE A 94 -4.12 -9.32 -3.67
C ILE A 94 -4.46 -8.89 -2.24
N CYS A 95 -3.85 -7.81 -1.75
CA CYS A 95 -4.15 -7.27 -0.43
C CYS A 95 -5.39 -6.36 -0.44
N ALA A 96 -5.90 -6.02 0.74
CA ALA A 96 -7.06 -5.14 0.89
C ALA A 96 -6.85 -3.76 0.24
N THR A 97 -5.64 -3.19 0.32
CA THR A 97 -5.30 -1.92 -0.32
C THR A 97 -5.40 -2.03 -1.84
N GLY A 98 -4.87 -3.10 -2.44
CA GLY A 98 -4.99 -3.35 -3.88
C GLY A 98 -6.44 -3.55 -4.32
N LEU A 99 -7.26 -4.28 -3.55
CA LEU A 99 -8.70 -4.42 -3.83
C LEU A 99 -9.43 -3.09 -3.78
N SER A 100 -9.08 -2.21 -2.86
CA SER A 100 -9.72 -0.90 -2.69
C SER A 100 -9.26 0.16 -3.71
N ALA A 101 -8.18 -0.07 -4.45
CA ALA A 101 -7.60 0.90 -5.38
C ALA A 101 -8.60 1.37 -6.46
N VAL A 102 -9.54 0.51 -6.86
CA VAL A 102 -10.60 0.88 -7.80
C VAL A 102 -11.47 2.04 -7.29
N GLN A 103 -11.60 2.19 -5.98
CA GLN A 103 -12.39 3.27 -5.39
C GLN A 103 -11.76 4.65 -5.65
N GLY A 104 -10.43 4.71 -5.75
CA GLY A 104 -9.72 5.93 -6.11
C GLY A 104 -10.12 6.51 -7.47
N LEU A 105 -10.52 5.66 -8.43
CA LEU A 105 -10.99 6.09 -9.74
C LEU A 105 -12.34 6.83 -9.67
N TYR A 106 -13.15 6.48 -8.70
CA TYR A 106 -14.51 7.01 -8.53
C TYR A 106 -14.65 8.00 -7.38
N ASN A 107 -13.52 8.38 -6.77
CA ASN A 107 -13.51 9.41 -5.73
C ASN A 107 -14.03 10.74 -6.31
N PRO A 108 -15.08 11.35 -5.73
CA PRO A 108 -15.64 12.60 -6.21
C PRO A 108 -14.63 13.76 -6.16
N ASP A 109 -13.67 13.73 -5.23
CA ASP A 109 -12.66 14.77 -5.06
C ASP A 109 -11.42 14.57 -5.97
N ARG A 110 -11.42 13.53 -6.80
CA ARG A 110 -10.34 13.29 -7.76
C ARG A 110 -10.27 14.40 -8.80
N TYR A 111 -9.06 14.89 -9.06
CA TYR A 111 -8.82 15.79 -10.18
C TYR A 111 -9.14 15.09 -11.51
N ARG A 112 -9.98 15.72 -12.33
CA ARG A 112 -10.43 15.18 -13.64
C ARG A 112 -9.68 15.80 -14.82
N SER A 113 -8.93 16.86 -14.57
CA SER A 113 -8.14 17.60 -15.55
C SER A 113 -6.93 18.21 -14.86
N PRO A 114 -5.91 18.64 -15.61
CA PRO A 114 -4.86 19.47 -15.06
C PRO A 114 -5.45 20.73 -14.41
N MET A 115 -4.84 21.19 -13.34
CA MET A 115 -5.28 22.34 -12.57
C MET A 115 -4.18 23.38 -12.56
N VAL A 116 -4.54 24.64 -12.71
CA VAL A 116 -3.63 25.79 -12.57
C VAL A 116 -4.11 26.67 -11.44
N ARG A 117 -3.17 27.21 -10.67
CA ARG A 117 -3.50 28.16 -9.59
C ARG A 117 -3.63 29.57 -10.16
N GLU A 118 -4.78 30.16 -9.96
CA GLU A 118 -5.04 31.56 -10.24
C GLU A 118 -5.47 32.27 -8.95
N GLY A 119 -4.57 33.07 -8.39
CA GLY A 119 -4.74 33.64 -7.05
C GLY A 119 -4.79 32.49 -5.98
N ASN A 120 -5.89 32.45 -5.22
CA ASN A 120 -6.09 31.45 -4.18
C ASN A 120 -6.90 30.21 -4.65
N ALA A 121 -7.34 30.17 -5.91
CA ALA A 121 -8.16 29.09 -6.43
C ALA A 121 -7.38 28.21 -7.42
N LEU A 122 -7.69 26.90 -7.41
CA LEU A 122 -7.27 25.96 -8.46
C LEU A 122 -8.37 25.93 -9.53
N LYS A 123 -7.99 26.15 -10.79
CA LYS A 123 -8.90 26.13 -11.94
C LYS A 123 -8.50 25.05 -12.94
N PRO A 124 -9.46 24.35 -13.57
CA PRO A 124 -9.19 23.41 -14.63
C PRO A 124 -8.48 24.07 -15.82
N THR A 125 -7.54 23.35 -16.43
CA THR A 125 -6.86 23.76 -17.66
C THR A 125 -6.71 22.58 -18.62
N THR A 126 -6.16 22.83 -19.82
CA THR A 126 -5.85 21.76 -20.78
C THR A 126 -4.46 21.16 -20.52
N TRP A 127 -4.23 19.94 -21.02
CA TRP A 127 -2.91 19.32 -20.95
C TRP A 127 -1.84 20.10 -21.70
N ASP A 128 -2.17 20.65 -22.87
CA ASP A 128 -1.24 21.46 -23.67
C ASP A 128 -0.75 22.66 -22.87
N LYS A 129 -1.70 23.39 -22.24
CA LYS A 129 -1.35 24.54 -21.42
C LYS A 129 -0.55 24.15 -20.16
N ALA A 130 -0.85 23.02 -19.57
CA ALA A 130 -0.09 22.51 -18.43
C ALA A 130 1.36 22.18 -18.81
N PHE A 131 1.57 21.53 -19.96
CA PHE A 131 2.91 21.25 -20.49
C PHE A 131 3.67 22.50 -20.88
N GLU A 132 3.02 23.50 -21.51
CA GLU A 132 3.63 24.79 -21.81
C GLU A 132 4.12 25.49 -20.55
N LEU A 133 3.28 25.57 -19.51
CA LEU A 133 3.63 26.17 -18.22
C LEU A 133 4.79 25.44 -17.55
N LEU A 134 4.78 24.10 -17.57
CA LEU A 134 5.85 23.30 -17.00
C LEU A 134 7.17 23.54 -17.74
N ALA A 135 7.15 23.50 -19.09
CA ALA A 135 8.32 23.73 -19.92
C ALA A 135 8.88 25.16 -19.70
N GLN A 136 8.00 26.16 -19.61
CA GLN A 136 8.39 27.53 -19.30
C GLN A 136 9.10 27.61 -17.95
N LYS A 137 8.52 27.03 -16.89
CA LYS A 137 9.11 27.06 -15.54
C LYS A 137 10.47 26.37 -15.47
N ILE A 138 10.59 25.21 -16.08
CA ILE A 138 11.88 24.50 -16.19
C ILE A 138 12.89 25.36 -16.97
N GLY A 139 12.48 25.97 -18.08
CA GLY A 139 13.31 26.86 -18.88
C GLY A 139 13.80 28.08 -18.09
N GLU A 140 12.92 28.73 -17.34
CA GLU A 140 13.26 29.86 -16.45
C GLU A 140 14.31 29.50 -15.41
N VAL A 141 14.20 28.33 -14.78
CA VAL A 141 15.15 27.86 -13.76
C VAL A 141 16.49 27.51 -14.39
N LYS A 142 16.47 26.83 -15.55
CA LYS A 142 17.72 26.49 -16.31
C LYS A 142 18.45 27.73 -16.78
N SER A 143 17.75 28.75 -17.34
CA SER A 143 18.36 29.98 -17.82
C SER A 143 19.05 30.80 -16.72
N LYS A 144 18.59 30.63 -15.46
CA LYS A 144 19.21 31.25 -14.26
C LYS A 144 20.38 30.41 -13.69
N GLY A 145 20.73 29.31 -14.28
CA GLY A 145 21.74 28.37 -13.74
C GLY A 145 21.31 27.65 -12.47
N GLN A 146 20.00 27.58 -12.20
CA GLN A 146 19.44 27.06 -10.96
C GLN A 146 18.78 25.65 -11.14
N ALA A 147 19.13 24.92 -12.18
CA ALA A 147 18.58 23.58 -12.42
C ALA A 147 18.80 22.63 -11.22
N GLY A 148 19.90 22.77 -10.50
CA GLY A 148 20.18 22.01 -9.28
C GLY A 148 19.21 22.26 -8.11
N ASN A 149 18.37 23.31 -8.19
CA ASN A 149 17.34 23.60 -7.17
C ASN A 149 15.98 22.98 -7.51
N VAL A 150 15.84 22.32 -8.66
CA VAL A 150 14.62 21.60 -9.02
C VAL A 150 14.61 20.27 -8.30
N VAL A 151 13.55 20.00 -7.54
CA VAL A 151 13.36 18.72 -6.83
C VAL A 151 12.15 18.03 -7.42
N PHE A 152 12.36 16.82 -7.90
CA PHE A 152 11.27 15.91 -8.28
C PHE A 152 10.99 14.95 -7.13
N VAL A 153 9.74 14.95 -6.68
CA VAL A 153 9.30 14.07 -5.58
C VAL A 153 8.25 13.11 -6.13
N ASN A 154 8.44 11.83 -5.91
CA ASN A 154 7.46 10.79 -6.23
C ASN A 154 7.29 9.81 -5.07
N GLN A 155 6.29 8.95 -5.20
CA GLN A 155 6.14 7.79 -4.32
C GLN A 155 7.25 6.78 -4.61
N HIS A 156 7.60 5.95 -3.62
CA HIS A 156 8.53 4.83 -3.84
C HIS A 156 7.94 3.86 -4.87
N GLU A 157 8.62 3.70 -5.99
CA GLU A 157 8.19 2.88 -7.12
C GLU A 157 9.24 1.81 -7.44
N SER A 158 8.75 0.68 -7.92
CA SER A 158 9.59 -0.38 -8.50
C SER A 158 9.57 -0.32 -10.02
N GLY A 159 10.45 -1.09 -10.65
CA GLY A 159 10.53 -1.19 -12.10
C GLY A 159 11.52 -0.20 -12.74
N THR A 160 11.32 0.11 -14.02
CA THR A 160 12.27 0.89 -14.83
C THR A 160 12.07 2.41 -14.74
N PHE A 161 10.90 2.87 -14.27
CA PHE A 161 10.57 4.29 -14.25
C PHE A 161 11.53 5.14 -13.41
N PRO A 162 11.95 4.75 -12.19
CA PRO A 162 12.89 5.52 -11.39
C PRO A 162 14.23 5.77 -12.13
N GLY A 163 14.77 4.72 -12.75
CA GLY A 163 16.02 4.85 -13.52
C GLY A 163 15.88 5.74 -14.75
N PHE A 164 14.77 5.64 -15.48
CA PHE A 164 14.46 6.55 -16.59
C PHE A 164 14.34 8.00 -16.10
N LEU A 165 13.65 8.21 -14.99
CA LEU A 165 13.46 9.53 -14.41
C LEU A 165 14.79 10.18 -14.02
N ASP A 166 15.66 9.44 -13.34
CA ASP A 166 16.98 9.96 -12.95
C ASP A 166 17.87 10.29 -14.15
N GLN A 167 17.83 9.48 -15.20
CA GLN A 167 18.52 9.79 -16.45
C GLN A 167 17.99 11.07 -17.08
N TRP A 168 16.67 11.26 -17.12
CA TRP A 168 16.08 12.47 -17.66
C TRP A 168 16.40 13.71 -16.82
N LEU A 169 16.33 13.61 -15.50
CA LEU A 169 16.68 14.68 -14.57
C LEU A 169 18.15 15.08 -14.73
N SER A 170 19.06 14.12 -14.74
CA SER A 170 20.51 14.34 -14.92
C SER A 170 20.81 15.01 -16.27
N ALA A 171 20.19 14.56 -17.36
CA ALA A 171 20.33 15.17 -18.69
C ALA A 171 19.86 16.64 -18.72
N ASN A 172 19.01 17.05 -17.80
CA ASN A 172 18.55 18.42 -17.63
C ASN A 172 19.32 19.22 -16.57
N GLY A 173 20.39 18.67 -15.97
CA GLY A 173 21.19 19.29 -14.92
C GLY A 173 20.47 19.37 -13.56
N MET A 174 19.47 18.53 -13.35
CA MET A 174 18.69 18.43 -12.13
C MET A 174 19.18 17.29 -11.25
N PRO A 175 19.05 17.36 -9.91
CA PRO A 175 19.36 16.25 -9.02
C PRO A 175 18.42 15.07 -9.24
N ASN A 176 18.84 13.87 -8.81
CA ASN A 176 18.00 12.69 -8.80
C ASN A 176 16.72 12.92 -8.01
N HIS A 177 15.66 12.17 -8.33
CA HIS A 177 14.40 12.28 -7.66
C HIS A 177 14.49 11.84 -6.18
N LEU A 178 13.55 12.36 -5.38
CA LEU A 178 13.34 11.94 -4.01
C LEU A 178 12.12 11.03 -3.93
N SER A 179 12.31 9.81 -3.47
CA SER A 179 11.20 8.92 -3.16
C SER A 179 10.67 9.20 -1.77
N VAL A 180 9.37 9.46 -1.66
CA VAL A 180 8.66 9.67 -0.39
C VAL A 180 7.50 8.70 -0.32
N ASP A 181 7.50 7.87 0.71
CA ASP A 181 6.40 6.97 1.01
C ASP A 181 6.16 6.99 2.52
N SER A 182 4.95 7.40 2.92
CA SER A 182 4.57 7.50 4.33
C SER A 182 4.47 6.14 5.02
N THR A 183 4.37 5.07 4.24
CA THR A 183 4.26 3.69 4.72
C THR A 183 5.56 2.91 4.59
N ALA A 184 6.55 3.43 3.84
CA ALA A 184 7.81 2.74 3.63
C ALA A 184 8.65 2.73 4.92
N PRO A 185 9.13 1.59 5.38
CA PRO A 185 10.06 1.50 6.49
C PRO A 185 11.47 1.90 6.03
N VAL A 186 11.72 3.22 5.96
CA VAL A 186 12.95 3.80 5.38
C VAL A 186 14.21 3.26 6.05
N ALA A 187 14.19 3.07 7.37
CA ALA A 187 15.32 2.51 8.11
C ALA A 187 15.63 1.08 7.68
N THR A 188 14.60 0.25 7.50
CA THR A 188 14.75 -1.14 7.00
C THR A 188 15.32 -1.15 5.58
N ILE A 189 14.83 -0.26 4.71
CA ILE A 189 15.33 -0.13 3.33
C ILE A 189 16.83 0.25 3.36
N ALA A 190 17.21 1.21 4.20
CA ALA A 190 18.61 1.62 4.34
C ALA A 190 19.49 0.49 4.90
N ALA A 191 19.01 -0.25 5.90
CA ALA A 191 19.68 -1.42 6.45
C ALA A 191 19.88 -2.52 5.39
N ASN A 192 18.82 -2.87 4.65
CA ASN A 192 18.88 -3.85 3.58
C ASN A 192 19.85 -3.43 2.48
N GLN A 193 19.82 -2.16 2.08
CA GLN A 193 20.74 -1.64 1.09
C GLN A 193 22.20 -1.75 1.53
N LYS A 194 22.47 -1.51 2.82
CA LYS A 194 23.81 -1.64 3.40
C LYS A 194 24.26 -3.10 3.50
N ALA A 195 23.36 -4.00 3.93
CA ALA A 195 23.69 -5.40 4.18
C ALA A 195 23.70 -6.26 2.91
N TYR A 196 22.75 -6.02 2.00
CA TYR A 196 22.47 -6.91 0.85
C TYR A 196 22.61 -6.21 -0.52
N GLY A 197 22.85 -4.91 -0.57
CA GLY A 197 22.89 -4.14 -1.81
C GLY A 197 21.52 -3.97 -2.50
N ALA A 198 20.42 -4.31 -1.82
CA ALA A 198 19.06 -4.23 -2.33
C ALA A 198 18.11 -3.67 -1.28
N ALA A 199 17.16 -2.83 -1.70
CA ALA A 199 16.14 -2.26 -0.81
C ALA A 199 15.25 -3.36 -0.17
N TRP A 200 14.88 -4.36 -0.97
CA TRP A 200 14.08 -5.50 -0.55
C TRP A 200 14.70 -6.80 -1.10
N PRO A 201 15.53 -7.50 -0.31
CA PRO A 201 16.00 -8.83 -0.66
C PRO A 201 14.82 -9.81 -0.64
N GLN A 202 14.87 -10.83 -1.47
CA GLN A 202 13.90 -11.92 -1.40
C GLN A 202 14.14 -12.71 -0.12
N LEU A 203 13.08 -12.94 0.65
CA LEU A 203 13.09 -13.74 1.87
C LEU A 203 12.71 -15.18 1.54
N ASP A 204 13.65 -16.09 1.67
CA ASP A 204 13.40 -17.54 1.49
C ASP A 204 13.00 -18.19 2.82
N PHE A 205 11.74 -18.07 3.19
CA PHE A 205 11.21 -18.70 4.39
C PHE A 205 11.31 -20.23 4.34
N GLY A 206 11.35 -20.81 3.15
CA GLY A 206 11.43 -22.26 2.95
C GLY A 206 12.77 -22.87 3.37
N ALA A 207 13.84 -22.07 3.36
CA ALA A 207 15.18 -22.47 3.81
C ALA A 207 15.39 -22.24 5.31
N ALA A 208 14.52 -21.46 5.97
CA ALA A 208 14.66 -21.15 7.39
C ALA A 208 14.15 -22.30 8.27
N LYS A 209 14.82 -22.52 9.40
CA LYS A 209 14.36 -23.35 10.53
C LYS A 209 13.74 -22.48 11.62
N LEU A 210 14.28 -21.29 11.80
CA LEU A 210 13.86 -20.30 12.78
C LEU A 210 13.79 -18.93 12.13
N VAL A 211 12.63 -18.29 12.18
CA VAL A 211 12.45 -16.88 11.80
C VAL A 211 12.27 -16.07 13.07
N VAL A 212 13.09 -15.04 13.25
CA VAL A 212 12.98 -14.08 14.35
C VAL A 212 12.64 -12.73 13.76
N SER A 213 11.44 -12.24 14.05
CA SER A 213 10.98 -10.94 13.57
C SER A 213 11.00 -9.90 14.69
N PHE A 214 11.79 -8.84 14.54
CA PHE A 214 11.83 -7.69 15.42
C PHE A 214 10.90 -6.59 14.90
N GLY A 215 9.63 -6.66 15.26
CA GLY A 215 8.63 -5.68 14.85
C GLY A 215 8.27 -5.68 13.37
N ALA A 216 8.86 -6.53 12.54
CA ALA A 216 8.53 -6.65 11.12
C ALA A 216 7.21 -7.41 10.95
N ASP A 217 6.16 -6.68 10.58
CA ASP A 217 4.82 -7.25 10.42
C ASP A 217 4.61 -7.73 8.97
N PHE A 218 5.41 -8.70 8.55
CA PHE A 218 5.46 -9.18 7.17
C PHE A 218 4.19 -9.92 6.72
N LEU A 219 3.33 -10.31 7.65
CA LEU A 219 2.00 -10.86 7.34
C LEU A 219 0.92 -9.77 7.19
N ASP A 220 1.28 -8.49 7.32
CA ASP A 220 0.36 -7.37 7.10
C ASP A 220 0.96 -6.34 6.14
N GLY A 221 1.51 -5.25 6.64
CA GLY A 221 1.89 -4.09 5.82
C GLY A 221 3.39 -3.86 5.65
N TRP A 222 4.25 -4.72 6.22
CA TRP A 222 5.69 -4.54 6.11
C TRP A 222 6.24 -5.17 4.82
N GLY A 223 7.00 -4.39 4.06
CA GLY A 223 7.67 -4.87 2.86
C GLY A 223 6.72 -5.20 1.71
N HIS A 224 7.09 -6.22 0.94
CA HIS A 224 6.27 -6.76 -0.14
C HIS A 224 5.29 -7.81 0.42
N SER A 225 4.30 -7.35 1.18
CA SER A 225 3.49 -8.22 2.05
C SER A 225 2.85 -9.41 1.34
N VAL A 226 2.28 -9.23 0.14
CA VAL A 226 1.59 -10.33 -0.56
C VAL A 226 2.53 -11.47 -0.95
N PRO A 227 3.65 -11.26 -1.65
CA PRO A 227 4.63 -12.32 -1.89
C PRO A 227 5.14 -12.97 -0.61
N GLN A 228 5.45 -12.17 0.42
CA GLN A 228 5.96 -12.68 1.71
C GLN A 228 4.94 -13.56 2.43
N GLN A 229 3.66 -13.19 2.40
CA GLN A 229 2.58 -14.01 2.96
C GLN A 229 2.46 -15.35 2.26
N LEU A 230 2.55 -15.36 0.92
CA LEU A 230 2.49 -16.58 0.13
C LEU A 230 3.68 -17.50 0.40
N ASP A 231 4.89 -16.95 0.39
CA ASP A 231 6.12 -17.72 0.63
C ASP A 231 6.16 -18.25 2.07
N TRP A 232 5.68 -17.47 3.04
CA TRP A 232 5.49 -17.92 4.41
C TRP A 232 4.47 -19.05 4.52
N ALA A 233 3.31 -18.90 3.85
CA ALA A 233 2.27 -19.93 3.85
C ALA A 233 2.78 -21.24 3.26
N ASP A 234 3.50 -21.17 2.15
CA ASP A 234 4.12 -22.35 1.51
C ASP A 234 5.17 -23.00 2.43
N ALA A 235 5.98 -22.21 3.13
CA ALA A 235 6.95 -22.73 4.09
C ALA A 235 6.28 -23.41 5.28
N ARG A 236 5.20 -22.86 5.79
CA ARG A 236 4.43 -23.39 6.94
C ARG A 236 3.50 -24.55 6.56
N ALA A 237 3.18 -24.73 5.30
CA ALA A 237 2.39 -25.89 4.83
C ALA A 237 3.16 -27.20 4.89
N LYS A 238 4.47 -27.18 5.09
CA LYS A 238 5.29 -28.40 5.24
C LYS A 238 4.89 -29.11 6.53
N LEU A 239 4.64 -30.42 6.45
CA LEU A 239 4.29 -31.24 7.62
C LEU A 239 5.48 -31.46 8.55
N THR A 240 6.68 -31.51 7.98
CA THR A 240 7.95 -31.60 8.66
C THR A 240 8.84 -30.43 8.25
N ASP A 241 9.73 -30.02 9.14
CA ASP A 241 10.70 -28.93 8.89
C ASP A 241 10.07 -27.55 8.58
N ALA A 242 8.82 -27.32 9.01
CA ALA A 242 8.22 -25.99 8.95
C ALA A 242 9.01 -25.00 9.83
N PRO A 243 9.32 -23.79 9.35
CA PRO A 243 10.06 -22.81 10.13
C PRO A 243 9.29 -22.37 11.37
N ARG A 244 9.97 -22.30 12.52
CA ARG A 244 9.41 -21.70 13.74
C ARG A 244 9.48 -20.18 13.63
N LEU A 245 8.43 -19.48 14.06
CA LEU A 245 8.39 -18.02 14.11
C LEU A 245 8.40 -17.51 15.55
N VAL A 246 9.38 -16.68 15.87
CA VAL A 246 9.43 -15.89 17.10
C VAL A 246 9.24 -14.41 16.71
N TYR A 247 8.24 -13.77 17.30
CA TYR A 247 7.98 -12.35 17.08
C TYR A 247 8.32 -11.57 18.36
N VAL A 248 9.23 -10.60 18.24
CA VAL A 248 9.65 -9.70 19.31
C VAL A 248 9.08 -8.32 19.01
N GLY A 249 8.29 -7.78 19.90
CA GLY A 249 7.70 -6.46 19.69
C GLY A 249 6.67 -6.08 20.75
N ALA A 250 6.46 -4.78 20.90
CA ALA A 250 5.57 -4.23 21.91
C ALA A 250 4.08 -4.55 21.67
N ARG A 251 3.70 -4.74 20.41
CA ARG A 251 2.33 -5.03 19.98
C ARG A 251 2.25 -6.43 19.38
N ARG A 252 1.25 -7.19 19.77
CA ARG A 252 0.94 -8.46 19.11
C ARG A 252 0.21 -8.19 17.80
N SER A 253 0.98 -7.96 16.75
CA SER A 253 0.52 -7.70 15.40
C SER A 253 -0.06 -8.95 14.72
N LEU A 254 -0.47 -8.87 13.44
CA LEU A 254 -0.91 -10.05 12.70
C LEU A 254 0.20 -11.11 12.61
N THR A 255 1.44 -10.70 12.38
CA THR A 255 2.61 -11.60 12.43
C THR A 255 2.80 -12.18 13.83
N GLY A 256 2.68 -11.35 14.87
CA GLY A 256 2.76 -11.80 16.26
C GLY A 256 1.63 -12.74 16.70
N LEU A 257 0.44 -12.61 16.11
CA LEU A 257 -0.68 -13.53 16.33
C LEU A 257 -0.45 -14.90 15.70
N ASN A 258 0.28 -14.95 14.58
CA ASN A 258 0.63 -16.17 13.88
C ASN A 258 1.98 -16.76 14.32
N ALA A 259 2.70 -16.08 15.23
CA ALA A 259 3.97 -16.57 15.75
C ALA A 259 3.79 -17.74 16.71
N ASP A 260 4.73 -18.69 16.66
CA ASP A 260 4.81 -19.79 17.64
C ASP A 260 5.16 -19.24 19.03
N GLN A 261 5.86 -18.10 19.08
CA GLN A 261 6.16 -17.39 20.32
C GLN A 261 6.15 -15.87 20.08
N TRP A 262 5.38 -15.15 20.89
CA TRP A 262 5.46 -13.70 20.98
C TRP A 262 6.20 -13.30 22.26
N ILE A 263 7.21 -12.42 22.10
CA ILE A 263 7.99 -11.86 23.19
C ILE A 263 7.66 -10.37 23.27
N PRO A 264 6.89 -9.93 24.28
CA PRO A 264 6.57 -8.51 24.45
C PRO A 264 7.82 -7.75 24.91
N ALA A 265 8.33 -6.86 24.09
CA ALA A 265 9.47 -6.00 24.39
C ALA A 265 9.06 -4.52 24.33
N LYS A 266 9.62 -3.70 25.20
CA LYS A 266 9.37 -2.24 25.16
C LYS A 266 9.87 -1.65 23.86
N PRO A 267 9.14 -0.67 23.24
CA PRO A 267 9.63 0.04 22.06
C PRO A 267 10.97 0.73 22.33
N GLY A 268 11.88 0.69 21.35
CA GLY A 268 13.22 1.28 21.45
C GLY A 268 14.23 0.43 22.21
N SER A 269 13.86 -0.81 22.59
CA SER A 269 14.79 -1.77 23.22
C SER A 269 15.43 -2.75 22.24
N GLU A 270 15.11 -2.63 20.96
CA GLU A 270 15.46 -3.59 19.92
C GLU A 270 16.98 -3.72 19.77
N MET A 271 17.71 -2.61 19.84
CA MET A 271 19.16 -2.64 19.76
C MET A 271 19.82 -3.42 20.93
N ALA A 272 19.36 -3.18 22.14
CA ALA A 272 19.88 -3.90 23.32
C ALA A 272 19.56 -5.41 23.21
N PHE A 273 18.38 -5.72 22.67
CA PHE A 273 17.96 -7.10 22.44
C PHE A 273 18.83 -7.78 21.36
N CYS A 274 19.02 -7.13 20.21
CA CYS A 274 19.89 -7.64 19.15
C CYS A 274 21.34 -7.81 19.63
N ALA A 275 21.88 -6.83 20.35
CA ALA A 275 23.23 -6.91 20.93
C ALA A 275 23.41 -8.13 21.87
N ALA A 276 22.40 -8.44 22.69
CA ALA A 276 22.44 -9.61 23.55
C ALA A 276 22.41 -10.92 22.74
N LEU A 277 21.66 -10.99 21.66
CA LEU A 277 21.54 -12.19 20.82
C LEU A 277 22.80 -12.42 19.97
N THR A 278 23.52 -11.38 19.59
CA THR A 278 24.77 -11.45 18.80
C THR A 278 26.02 -11.57 19.65
N GLY A 279 25.89 -11.50 20.98
CA GLY A 279 27.03 -11.55 21.92
C GLY A 279 27.77 -10.20 22.08
N ALA A 280 27.28 -9.12 21.45
CA ALA A 280 27.82 -7.77 21.63
C ALA A 280 27.34 -7.09 22.92
N GLY A 281 26.31 -7.64 23.56
CA GLY A 281 25.72 -7.16 24.80
C GLY A 281 25.41 -8.32 25.76
N THR A 282 24.77 -7.99 26.89
CA THR A 282 24.36 -8.99 27.89
C THR A 282 22.86 -9.15 27.96
N ALA A 283 22.39 -10.35 28.27
CA ALA A 283 20.96 -10.62 28.48
C ALA A 283 20.38 -9.79 29.63
N ALA A 284 21.19 -9.44 30.65
CA ALA A 284 20.78 -8.57 31.74
C ALA A 284 20.48 -7.15 31.28
N ALA A 285 21.37 -6.54 30.47
CA ALA A 285 21.15 -5.20 29.90
C ALA A 285 19.94 -5.17 28.96
N ALA A 286 19.79 -6.21 28.14
CA ALA A 286 18.62 -6.33 27.28
C ALA A 286 17.31 -6.51 28.07
N SER A 287 17.35 -7.24 29.18
CA SER A 287 16.21 -7.41 30.10
C SER A 287 15.81 -6.11 30.75
N GLU A 288 16.75 -5.32 31.23
CA GLU A 288 16.50 -3.99 31.80
C GLU A 288 15.86 -3.03 30.79
N ALA A 289 16.42 -2.99 29.57
CA ALA A 289 15.91 -2.14 28.50
C ALA A 289 14.52 -2.56 28.02
N SER A 290 14.33 -3.87 27.78
CA SER A 290 13.12 -4.39 27.10
C SER A 290 12.00 -4.77 28.06
N GLY A 291 12.30 -5.04 29.32
CA GLY A 291 11.38 -5.64 30.28
C GLY A 291 11.15 -7.14 30.07
N VAL A 292 11.89 -7.77 29.16
CA VAL A 292 11.81 -9.22 28.88
C VAL A 292 12.69 -9.97 29.90
N PRO A 293 12.22 -11.07 30.52
CA PRO A 293 13.02 -11.83 31.46
C PRO A 293 14.32 -12.36 30.85
N VAL A 294 15.43 -12.31 31.60
CA VAL A 294 16.76 -12.79 31.16
C VAL A 294 16.68 -14.20 30.60
N ALA A 295 15.98 -15.10 31.29
CA ALA A 295 15.83 -16.50 30.85
C ALA A 295 15.17 -16.63 29.48
N THR A 296 14.25 -15.73 29.11
CA THR A 296 13.60 -15.72 27.78
C THR A 296 14.59 -15.29 26.70
N ILE A 297 15.43 -14.29 27.00
CA ILE A 297 16.46 -13.81 26.07
C ILE A 297 17.51 -14.87 25.82
N GLU A 298 17.98 -15.53 26.89
CA GLU A 298 18.95 -16.64 26.82
C GLU A 298 18.38 -17.85 26.07
N ALA A 299 17.10 -18.17 26.29
CA ALA A 299 16.43 -19.26 25.56
C ALA A 299 16.32 -18.97 24.06
N LEU A 300 16.06 -17.71 23.68
CA LEU A 300 16.06 -17.31 22.28
C LEU A 300 17.48 -17.33 21.68
N ALA A 301 18.49 -16.83 22.40
CA ALA A 301 19.88 -16.91 21.97
C ALA A 301 20.33 -18.36 21.74
N LYS A 302 19.95 -19.26 22.64
CA LYS A 302 20.20 -20.69 22.47
C LYS A 302 19.48 -21.26 21.24
N ALA A 303 18.21 -20.92 21.02
CA ALA A 303 17.45 -21.38 19.85
C ALA A 303 18.08 -20.90 18.53
N ILE A 304 18.62 -19.66 18.49
CA ILE A 304 19.36 -19.13 17.37
C ILE A 304 20.64 -19.93 17.14
N ALA A 305 21.43 -20.19 18.18
CA ALA A 305 22.64 -20.99 18.09
C ALA A 305 22.37 -22.43 17.61
N ASP A 306 21.31 -23.06 18.12
CA ASP A 306 20.91 -24.42 17.75
C ASP A 306 20.44 -24.51 16.28
N ALA A 307 19.81 -23.45 15.75
CA ALA A 307 19.35 -23.40 14.37
C ALA A 307 20.49 -23.10 13.36
N GLY A 308 21.60 -22.51 13.83
CA GLY A 308 22.80 -22.22 13.01
C GLY A 308 22.46 -21.43 11.75
N ASN A 309 22.90 -21.92 10.58
CA ASN A 309 22.65 -21.28 9.30
C ASN A 309 21.17 -21.27 8.85
N GLY A 310 20.30 -21.91 9.61
CA GLY A 310 18.85 -21.91 9.36
C GLY A 310 18.10 -20.77 10.04
N VAL A 311 18.78 -19.75 10.55
CA VAL A 311 18.15 -18.56 11.14
C VAL A 311 17.92 -17.47 10.10
N MET A 312 16.71 -16.93 10.08
CA MET A 312 16.37 -15.71 9.38
C MET A 312 15.95 -14.65 10.41
N ALA A 313 16.70 -13.55 10.50
CA ALA A 313 16.33 -12.39 11.32
C ALA A 313 15.76 -11.28 10.42
N ILE A 314 14.63 -10.73 10.81
CA ILE A 314 13.94 -9.67 10.07
C ILE A 314 13.68 -8.50 11.03
N CYS A 315 14.08 -7.30 10.63
CA CYS A 315 13.89 -6.10 11.43
C CYS A 315 12.93 -5.12 10.75
N GLY A 316 11.88 -4.73 11.45
CA GLY A 316 10.88 -3.75 10.99
C GLY A 316 10.72 -2.58 11.96
N VAL A 317 11.67 -2.36 12.85
CA VAL A 317 11.64 -1.28 13.81
C VAL A 317 11.85 0.07 13.13
N THR A 318 11.33 1.12 13.77
CA THR A 318 11.45 2.52 13.32
C THR A 318 12.25 3.31 14.35
N GLY A 319 13.10 4.21 13.89
CA GLY A 319 13.91 5.06 14.77
C GLY A 319 15.35 5.23 14.27
N ALA A 320 16.14 5.99 14.98
CA ALA A 320 17.54 6.28 14.58
C ALA A 320 18.41 5.00 14.54
N ASP A 321 18.16 4.07 15.47
CA ASP A 321 18.96 2.86 15.62
C ASP A 321 18.45 1.68 14.77
N ALA A 322 17.37 1.89 14.01
CA ALA A 322 16.75 0.81 13.22
C ALA A 322 17.67 0.30 12.09
N VAL A 323 18.54 1.15 11.55
CA VAL A 323 19.52 0.76 10.52
C VAL A 323 20.56 -0.18 11.11
N GLU A 324 21.06 0.11 12.32
CA GLU A 324 22.05 -0.72 13.02
C GLU A 324 21.46 -2.06 13.44
N CYS A 325 20.21 -2.06 13.93
CA CYS A 325 19.50 -3.28 14.30
C CYS A 325 19.22 -4.20 13.10
N GLY A 326 19.03 -3.62 11.92
CA GLY A 326 18.73 -4.36 10.68
C GLY A 326 19.97 -4.82 9.89
N THR A 327 21.15 -4.41 10.31
CA THR A 327 22.43 -4.81 9.67
C THR A 327 23.20 -5.82 10.50
#